data_6257a13f33d4cdbd85ddc88415facd02
#
_entry.id   6257a13f33d4cdbd85ddc88415facd02
#
_cell.length_a   1.000
_cell.length_b   1.000
_cell.length_c   1.000
_cell.angle_alpha   90.00
_cell.angle_beta   90.00
_cell.angle_gamma   90.00
#
_symmetry.space_group_name_H-M   'P 1'
#
loop_
_entity.id
_entity.type
_entity.pdbx_description
1 polymer ?
#
loop_
_entity_poly.entity_id
_entity_poly.type
_entity_poly.pdbx_seq_one_letter_code
_entity_poly.pdbx_strand_id
1 'polypeptide(L)'
;MIPWTHLGSAQIPNNGGELKFSQRGTEFSIRLSGIRGELMNSRVYHSEQMLAQLGCAHLKGIDNTEVLVGGLGMGYTLAAALKAINSASHVTVAELIPEVVTWNQGPLGRCAGNPLQ
;
A
#
# COMPACT_ATOMS: atom_id res chain seq x y z
N MET A 1 25.18 11.13 -5.00
CA MET A 1 24.19 10.09 -4.60
C MET A 1 23.42 10.57 -3.38
N ILE A 2 22.13 10.49 -3.42
CA ILE A 2 21.28 10.85 -2.29
C ILE A 2 21.16 9.64 -1.35
N PRO A 3 21.47 9.79 -0.06
CA PRO A 3 21.34 8.66 0.87
C PRO A 3 19.88 8.41 1.24
N TRP A 4 19.62 7.20 1.71
CA TRP A 4 18.34 6.85 2.30
C TRP A 4 18.20 7.46 3.68
N THR A 5 17.05 8.06 3.97
CA THR A 5 16.71 8.57 5.28
C THR A 5 15.70 7.64 5.94
N HIS A 6 16.01 7.16 7.13
CA HIS A 6 15.10 6.31 7.91
C HIS A 6 13.94 7.16 8.44
N LEU A 7 12.71 6.77 8.16
CA LEU A 7 11.51 7.50 8.58
C LEU A 7 10.75 6.80 9.71
N GLY A 8 10.84 5.49 9.82
CA GLY A 8 10.12 4.77 10.85
C GLY A 8 10.37 3.28 10.82
N SER A 9 9.91 2.61 11.86
CA SER A 9 10.01 1.16 12.03
C SER A 9 8.72 0.62 12.60
N ALA A 10 8.43 -0.65 12.33
CA ALA A 10 7.27 -1.34 12.88
C ALA A 10 7.61 -2.78 13.18
N GLN A 11 7.14 -3.29 14.30
CA GLN A 11 7.32 -4.68 14.67
C GLN A 11 6.21 -5.54 14.08
N ILE A 12 6.60 -6.64 13.48
CA ILE A 12 5.64 -7.62 12.96
C ILE A 12 5.28 -8.58 14.10
N PRO A 13 3.98 -8.82 14.36
CA PRO A 13 3.55 -9.72 15.45
C PRO A 13 4.14 -11.12 15.33
N ASN A 14 4.22 -11.80 16.47
CA ASN A 14 4.67 -13.19 16.58
C ASN A 14 6.11 -13.39 16.12
N ASN A 15 7.00 -12.44 16.47
CA ASN A 15 8.42 -12.48 16.11
C ASN A 15 8.65 -12.50 14.58
N GLY A 16 7.77 -11.85 13.85
CA GLY A 16 7.85 -11.79 12.37
C GLY A 16 8.94 -10.87 11.82
N GLY A 17 9.70 -10.19 12.69
CA GLY A 17 10.74 -9.26 12.30
C GLY A 17 10.30 -7.82 12.41
N GLU A 18 11.04 -6.95 11.74
CA GLU A 18 10.82 -5.51 11.79
C GLU A 18 10.76 -4.94 10.39
N LEU A 19 9.76 -4.09 10.13
CA LEU A 19 9.70 -3.29 8.91
C LEU A 19 10.47 -2.00 9.11
N LYS A 20 11.24 -1.60 8.10
CA LYS A 20 11.98 -0.33 8.08
C LYS A 20 11.54 0.50 6.90
N PHE A 21 11.02 1.69 7.20
CA PHE A 21 10.49 2.63 6.23
C PHE A 21 11.49 3.75 6.01
N SER A 22 11.85 3.98 4.76
CA SER A 22 12.90 4.96 4.39
C SER A 22 12.52 5.73 3.13
N GLN A 23 13.15 6.87 2.95
CA GLN A 23 12.96 7.77 1.81
C GLN A 23 14.30 8.16 1.21
N ARG A 24 14.33 8.26 -0.11
CA ARG A 24 15.47 8.80 -0.86
C ARG A 24 14.90 9.67 -1.99
N GLY A 25 15.09 10.99 -1.88
CA GLY A 25 14.45 11.92 -2.81
C GLY A 25 12.93 11.79 -2.75
N THR A 26 12.30 11.43 -3.86
CA THR A 26 10.85 11.18 -3.94
C THR A 26 10.50 9.70 -3.82
N GLU A 27 11.51 8.84 -3.66
CA GLU A 27 11.32 7.39 -3.56
C GLU A 27 11.11 6.95 -2.12
N PHE A 28 10.27 5.95 -1.93
CA PHE A 28 10.06 5.31 -0.63
C PHE A 28 10.36 3.81 -0.74
N SER A 29 10.82 3.25 0.37
CA SER A 29 11.16 1.83 0.47
C SER A 29 10.70 1.29 1.82
N ILE A 30 10.14 0.09 1.82
CA ILE A 30 9.87 -0.66 3.04
C ILE A 30 10.67 -1.96 2.93
N ARG A 31 11.55 -2.19 3.91
CA ARG A 31 12.40 -3.38 4.00
C ARG A 31 12.01 -4.21 5.20
N LEU A 32 12.15 -5.52 5.06
CA LEU A 32 12.00 -6.44 6.16
C LEU A 32 13.38 -6.81 6.70
N SER A 33 13.57 -6.67 8.01
CA SER A 33 14.84 -7.02 8.65
C SER A 33 15.20 -8.49 8.43
N GLY A 34 16.49 -8.75 8.19
CA GLY A 34 16.99 -10.11 7.97
C GLY A 34 16.80 -10.66 6.56
N ILE A 35 16.14 -9.92 5.67
CA ILE A 35 15.95 -10.31 4.28
C ILE A 35 16.66 -9.33 3.38
N ARG A 36 17.34 -9.83 2.33
CA ARG A 36 17.98 -8.98 1.33
C ARG A 36 16.92 -8.32 0.44
N GLY A 37 17.16 -7.05 0.12
CA GLY A 37 16.32 -6.29 -0.79
C GLY A 37 15.12 -5.69 -0.12
N GLU A 38 14.28 -5.10 -0.94
CA GLU A 38 13.09 -4.38 -0.50
C GLU A 38 11.89 -5.31 -0.49
N LEU A 39 11.04 -5.16 0.53
CA LEU A 39 9.72 -5.80 0.51
C LEU A 39 8.83 -5.09 -0.51
N MET A 40 8.88 -3.76 -0.55
CA MET A 40 8.16 -2.95 -1.53
C MET A 40 8.83 -1.59 -1.69
N ASN A 41 8.57 -0.94 -2.83
CA ASN A 41 9.07 0.41 -3.11
C ASN A 41 8.06 1.19 -3.96
N SER A 42 8.23 2.51 -4.02
CA SER A 42 7.33 3.39 -4.75
C SER A 42 7.59 3.48 -6.24
N ARG A 43 8.62 2.80 -6.75
CA ARG A 43 8.97 2.81 -8.18
C ARG A 43 8.33 1.66 -8.96
N VAL A 44 8.13 0.51 -8.30
CA VAL A 44 7.62 -0.71 -8.94
C VAL A 44 6.31 -1.10 -8.29
N TYR A 45 5.21 -0.78 -8.94
CA TYR A 45 3.86 -0.96 -8.38
C TYR A 45 2.86 -1.50 -9.42
N HIS A 46 3.31 -1.88 -10.60
CA HIS A 46 2.42 -2.31 -11.68
C HIS A 46 1.59 -3.54 -11.30
N SER A 47 2.20 -4.51 -10.61
CA SER A 47 1.49 -5.72 -10.18
C SER A 47 0.37 -5.42 -9.18
N GLU A 48 0.57 -4.47 -8.28
CA GLU A 48 -0.44 -4.05 -7.32
C GLU A 48 -1.64 -3.39 -8.01
N GLN A 49 -1.38 -2.59 -9.04
CA GLN A 49 -2.45 -1.99 -9.85
C GLN A 49 -3.20 -3.05 -10.64
N MET A 50 -2.47 -3.99 -11.27
CA MET A 50 -3.07 -5.04 -12.08
C MET A 50 -3.91 -6.00 -11.23
N LEU A 51 -3.49 -6.26 -10.00
CA LEU A 51 -4.28 -7.10 -9.08
C LEU A 51 -5.69 -6.55 -8.92
N ALA A 52 -5.81 -5.25 -8.65
CA ALA A 52 -7.12 -4.63 -8.47
C ALA A 52 -7.87 -4.49 -9.80
N GLN A 53 -7.21 -4.11 -10.88
CA GLN A 53 -7.85 -3.95 -12.19
C GLN A 53 -8.46 -5.26 -12.67
N LEU A 54 -7.72 -6.36 -12.56
CA LEU A 54 -8.19 -7.68 -12.97
C LEU A 54 -9.21 -8.24 -11.99
N GLY A 55 -8.96 -8.08 -10.69
CA GLY A 55 -9.84 -8.59 -9.64
C GLY A 55 -11.20 -7.91 -9.60
N CYS A 56 -11.27 -6.63 -9.98
CA CYS A 56 -12.49 -5.83 -9.95
C CYS A 56 -13.13 -5.59 -11.32
N ALA A 57 -12.56 -6.14 -12.40
CA ALA A 57 -13.06 -5.87 -13.77
C ALA A 57 -14.54 -6.21 -13.94
N HIS A 58 -15.01 -7.28 -13.30
CA HIS A 58 -16.41 -7.72 -13.39
C HIS A 58 -17.37 -6.84 -12.57
N LEU A 59 -16.85 -5.90 -11.77
CA LEU A 59 -17.67 -5.03 -10.90
C LEU A 59 -17.97 -3.69 -11.53
N LYS A 60 -17.45 -3.42 -12.72
CA LYS A 60 -17.63 -2.13 -13.40
C LYS A 60 -19.10 -1.84 -13.61
N GLY A 61 -19.55 -0.68 -13.12
CA GLY A 61 -20.93 -0.23 -13.27
C GLY A 61 -21.94 -0.92 -12.33
N ILE A 62 -21.48 -1.77 -11.42
CA ILE A 62 -22.37 -2.45 -10.46
C ILE A 62 -22.38 -1.68 -9.15
N ASP A 63 -23.57 -1.28 -8.68
CA ASP A 63 -23.74 -0.57 -7.42
C ASP A 63 -23.66 -1.51 -6.23
N ASN A 64 -23.31 -0.95 -5.07
CA ASN A 64 -23.31 -1.63 -3.77
C ASN A 64 -22.42 -2.87 -3.72
N THR A 65 -21.29 -2.84 -4.45
CA THR A 65 -20.30 -3.90 -4.35
C THR A 65 -19.40 -3.67 -3.15
N GLU A 66 -18.92 -4.77 -2.57
CA GLU A 66 -17.97 -4.75 -1.45
C GLU A 66 -16.69 -5.43 -1.89
N VAL A 67 -15.56 -4.74 -1.70
CA VAL A 67 -14.23 -5.24 -2.05
C VAL A 67 -13.37 -5.27 -0.80
N LEU A 68 -12.67 -6.37 -0.58
CA LEU A 68 -11.70 -6.49 0.50
C LEU A 68 -10.29 -6.53 -0.09
N VAL A 69 -9.43 -5.63 0.35
CA VAL A 69 -8.01 -5.60 -0.02
C VAL A 69 -7.20 -6.14 1.17
N GLY A 70 -6.49 -7.22 0.96
CA GLY A 70 -5.61 -7.80 1.96
C GLY A 70 -4.24 -7.14 1.92
N GLY A 71 -3.94 -6.32 2.92
CA GLY A 71 -2.69 -5.56 2.99
C GLY A 71 -2.79 -4.20 2.31
N LEU A 72 -2.32 -3.17 2.99
CA LEU A 72 -2.32 -1.79 2.48
C LEU A 72 -1.04 -1.48 1.70
N GLY A 73 0.13 -1.84 2.25
CA GLY A 73 1.41 -1.53 1.64
C GLY A 73 1.59 -0.04 1.42
N MET A 74 1.81 0.35 0.16
CA MET A 74 1.94 1.75 -0.24
C MET A 74 0.67 2.32 -0.88
N GLY A 75 -0.44 1.58 -0.80
CA GLY A 75 -1.76 2.06 -1.21
C GLY A 75 -2.10 1.90 -2.69
N TYR A 76 -1.23 1.30 -3.51
CA TYR A 76 -1.47 1.18 -4.95
C TYR A 76 -2.64 0.26 -5.30
N THR A 77 -2.76 -0.88 -4.62
CA THR A 77 -3.89 -1.79 -4.84
C THR A 77 -5.20 -1.14 -4.43
N LEU A 78 -5.22 -0.47 -3.26
CA LEU A 78 -6.39 0.25 -2.79
C LEU A 78 -6.81 1.34 -3.79
N ALA A 79 -5.86 2.16 -4.24
CA ALA A 79 -6.15 3.23 -5.19
C ALA A 79 -6.73 2.69 -6.50
N ALA A 80 -6.18 1.59 -7.02
CA ALA A 80 -6.67 0.97 -8.24
C ALA A 80 -8.05 0.34 -8.04
N ALA A 81 -8.32 -0.27 -6.88
CA ALA A 81 -9.63 -0.82 -6.55
C ALA A 81 -10.70 0.28 -6.49
N LEU A 82 -10.38 1.41 -5.86
CA LEU A 82 -11.30 2.56 -5.79
C LEU A 82 -11.64 3.12 -7.16
N LYS A 83 -10.69 3.08 -8.11
CA LYS A 83 -10.96 3.52 -9.49
C LYS A 83 -11.79 2.50 -10.28
N ALA A 84 -11.75 1.24 -9.90
CA ALA A 84 -12.41 0.16 -10.64
C ALA A 84 -13.87 -0.01 -10.27
N ILE A 85 -14.31 0.50 -9.13
CA ILE A 85 -15.70 0.41 -8.66
C ILE A 85 -16.36 1.78 -8.73
N ASN A 86 -17.70 1.80 -8.65
CA ASN A 86 -18.42 3.06 -8.66
C ASN A 86 -18.55 3.67 -7.25
N SER A 87 -19.06 4.90 -7.18
CA SER A 87 -19.16 5.66 -5.93
C SER A 87 -20.16 5.07 -4.91
N ALA A 88 -21.06 4.17 -5.35
CA ALA A 88 -22.00 3.50 -4.47
C ALA A 88 -21.42 2.23 -3.83
N SER A 89 -20.16 1.93 -4.10
CA SER A 89 -19.50 0.72 -3.62
C SER A 89 -18.43 1.07 -2.59
N HIS A 90 -17.95 0.06 -1.84
CA HIS A 90 -16.99 0.25 -0.76
C HIS A 90 -15.80 -0.69 -0.88
N VAL A 91 -14.63 -0.20 -0.50
CA VAL A 91 -13.43 -1.00 -0.34
C VAL A 91 -13.03 -1.00 1.13
N THR A 92 -12.80 -2.20 1.67
CA THR A 92 -12.26 -2.37 3.02
C THR A 92 -10.82 -2.90 2.88
N VAL A 93 -9.90 -2.32 3.64
CA VAL A 93 -8.51 -2.78 3.68
C VAL A 93 -8.26 -3.46 5.02
N ALA A 94 -7.73 -4.67 4.98
CA ALA A 94 -7.27 -5.38 6.17
C ALA A 94 -5.74 -5.27 6.22
N GLU A 95 -5.21 -4.51 7.17
CA GLU A 95 -3.78 -4.30 7.34
C GLU A 95 -3.35 -4.73 8.74
N LEU A 96 -2.36 -5.65 8.80
CA LEU A 96 -1.86 -6.20 10.06
C LEU A 96 -1.06 -5.18 10.87
N ILE A 97 -0.32 -4.29 10.19
CA ILE A 97 0.66 -3.42 10.82
C ILE A 97 0.12 -1.99 10.92
N PRO A 98 -0.22 -1.51 12.14
CA PRO A 98 -0.80 -0.16 12.29
C PRO A 98 0.08 0.96 11.75
N GLU A 99 1.39 0.84 11.88
CA GLU A 99 2.32 1.85 11.38
C GLU A 99 2.24 2.02 9.86
N VAL A 100 1.94 0.94 9.12
CA VAL A 100 1.74 1.03 7.67
C VAL A 100 0.57 1.96 7.35
N VAL A 101 -0.51 1.89 8.12
CA VAL A 101 -1.65 2.82 7.98
C VAL A 101 -1.20 4.25 8.27
N THR A 102 -0.46 4.46 9.35
CA THR A 102 0.05 5.79 9.73
C THR A 102 0.95 6.36 8.63
N TRP A 103 1.84 5.54 8.06
CA TRP A 103 2.71 5.99 6.96
C TRP A 103 1.92 6.39 5.72
N ASN A 104 0.82 5.70 5.42
CA ASN A 104 -0.07 6.03 4.30
C ASN A 104 -0.89 7.29 4.56
N GLN A 105 -1.17 7.61 5.82
CA GLN A 105 -1.81 8.87 6.20
C GLN A 105 -0.81 10.04 6.21
N GLY A 106 0.47 9.76 6.13
CA GLY A 106 1.58 10.70 6.11
C GLY A 106 2.36 10.64 4.79
N PRO A 107 3.70 10.40 4.86
CA PRO A 107 4.58 10.54 3.69
C PRO A 107 4.21 9.68 2.50
N LEU A 108 3.72 8.44 2.72
CA LEU A 108 3.37 7.53 1.63
C LEU A 108 2.11 7.91 0.88
N GLY A 109 1.22 8.70 1.50
CA GLY A 109 -0.11 8.94 0.92
C GLY A 109 -0.08 9.43 -0.52
N ARG A 110 0.85 10.34 -0.84
CA ARG A 110 0.94 10.93 -2.17
C ARG A 110 1.40 9.97 -3.26
N CYS A 111 2.00 8.83 -2.91
CA CYS A 111 2.49 7.86 -3.91
C CYS A 111 1.34 7.31 -4.75
N ALA A 112 0.21 7.01 -4.13
CA ALA A 112 -0.95 6.45 -4.80
C ALA A 112 -2.13 7.44 -4.84
N GLY A 113 -1.89 8.73 -4.60
CA GLY A 113 -2.92 9.77 -4.66
C GLY A 113 -3.82 9.83 -3.44
N ASN A 114 -3.29 9.53 -2.25
CA ASN A 114 -4.01 9.61 -0.97
C ASN A 114 -5.29 8.75 -0.94
N PRO A 115 -5.23 7.44 -1.21
CA PRO A 115 -6.43 6.62 -1.33
C PRO A 115 -7.21 6.42 -0.03
N LEU A 116 -6.60 6.76 1.13
CA LEU A 116 -7.30 6.69 2.43
C LEU A 116 -8.16 7.93 2.72
N GLN A 117 -8.10 8.95 1.87
CA GLN A 117 -8.88 10.17 2.03
C GLN A 117 -10.22 10.11 1.32
#